data_75340b2b8688c833795c4e034e12e5ca
#
_entry.id   75340b2b8688c833795c4e034e12e5ca
#
_cell.length_a   1.000
_cell.length_b   1.000
_cell.length_c   1.000
_cell.angle_alpha   90.00
_cell.angle_beta   90.00
_cell.angle_gamma   90.00
#
_symmetry.space_group_name_H-M   'P 1'
#
loop_
_entity.id
_entity.type
_entity.pdbx_description
1 polymer ?
#
loop_
_entity_poly.entity_id
_entity_poly.type
_entity_poly.pdbx_seq_one_letter_code
_entity_poly.pdbx_strand_id
1 'polypeptide(L)'
;MSDNPRQAFSTPSDQWIDLYQIDLDQQNADLNILSDDERQRAEKHQSNHYAVMRTVMRSILGQLLHLGPSEVPIWIEDGGKPYLAGRNFEFNLSHTGRYGLLAISQLPLGVDIERFRPQANRLAIAKRVMPKDAIARIEAAEDSDHVFYQEWTQLEARHKCIGKGIFDQLDPAIELQYAQLELPSELMGCVAWPRQPTVPKLAYHMVT
;
A
#
# COMPACT_ATOMS: atom_id res chain seq x y z
N MET A 1 22.83 -9.90 -19.21
CA MET A 1 21.92 -9.01 -19.98
C MET A 1 20.59 -9.10 -19.25
N SER A 2 20.31 -8.16 -18.34
CA SER A 2 19.07 -8.14 -17.60
C SER A 2 18.05 -7.43 -18.48
N ASP A 3 17.05 -8.16 -18.95
CA ASP A 3 15.87 -7.58 -19.59
C ASP A 3 15.23 -6.59 -18.63
N ASN A 4 15.35 -5.31 -18.92
CA ASN A 4 14.64 -4.26 -18.22
C ASN A 4 13.18 -4.31 -18.70
N PRO A 5 12.20 -4.75 -17.86
CA PRO A 5 10.82 -4.94 -18.29
C PRO A 5 10.09 -3.63 -18.65
N ARG A 6 10.76 -2.48 -18.60
CA ARG A 6 10.14 -1.15 -18.72
C ARG A 6 10.31 -0.44 -20.06
N GLN A 7 10.99 -1.03 -21.04
CA GLN A 7 11.04 -0.42 -22.40
C GLN A 7 9.76 -0.59 -23.22
N ALA A 8 8.73 -1.26 -22.70
CA ALA A 8 7.50 -1.58 -23.43
C ALA A 8 6.31 -0.63 -23.20
N PHE A 9 6.43 0.37 -22.29
CA PHE A 9 5.28 1.23 -21.94
C PHE A 9 5.37 2.60 -22.58
N SER A 10 5.09 2.68 -23.89
CA SER A 10 5.14 3.93 -24.65
C SER A 10 3.79 4.43 -25.17
N THR A 11 2.66 3.94 -24.64
CA THR A 11 1.35 4.48 -25.01
C THR A 11 0.54 4.89 -23.79
N PRO A 12 -0.21 6.02 -23.83
CA PRO A 12 -1.07 6.47 -22.72
C PRO A 12 -2.17 5.49 -22.32
N SER A 13 -2.35 4.40 -23.05
CA SER A 13 -3.40 3.39 -22.83
C SER A 13 -3.04 2.29 -21.85
N ASP A 14 -1.77 2.11 -21.47
CA ASP A 14 -1.34 1.00 -20.62
C ASP A 14 -0.94 1.51 -19.23
N GLN A 15 -1.95 1.92 -18.44
CA GLN A 15 -1.76 2.22 -17.02
C GLN A 15 -1.45 0.92 -16.27
N TRP A 16 -0.50 0.98 -15.36
CA TRP A 16 -0.04 -0.17 -14.58
C TRP A 16 0.10 0.18 -13.11
N ILE A 17 0.01 -0.82 -12.25
CA ILE A 17 0.34 -0.79 -10.83
C ILE A 17 1.26 -1.97 -10.54
N ASP A 18 2.51 -1.70 -10.18
CA ASP A 18 3.45 -2.71 -9.69
C ASP A 18 3.22 -2.94 -8.20
N LEU A 19 3.05 -4.19 -7.81
CA LEU A 19 2.78 -4.64 -6.45
C LEU A 19 3.95 -5.53 -5.99
N TYR A 20 4.76 -5.03 -5.06
CA TYR A 20 5.89 -5.73 -4.48
C TYR A 20 5.48 -6.35 -3.15
N GLN A 21 5.41 -7.68 -3.11
CA GLN A 21 5.19 -8.44 -1.88
C GLN A 21 6.54 -8.70 -1.22
N ILE A 22 6.63 -8.40 0.07
CA ILE A 22 7.89 -8.40 0.83
C ILE A 22 7.70 -9.27 2.07
N ASP A 23 8.56 -10.27 2.24
CA ASP A 23 8.69 -10.95 3.53
C ASP A 23 9.73 -10.20 4.37
N LEU A 24 9.25 -9.41 5.33
CA LEU A 24 10.08 -8.54 6.15
C LEU A 24 11.04 -9.30 7.07
N ASP A 25 10.75 -10.58 7.39
CA ASP A 25 11.64 -11.43 8.17
C ASP A 25 12.79 -11.99 7.34
N GLN A 26 12.68 -11.99 6.01
CA GLN A 26 13.71 -12.44 5.08
C GLN A 26 14.58 -11.31 4.55
N GLN A 27 14.28 -10.06 4.88
CA GLN A 27 15.00 -8.88 4.43
C GLN A 27 15.79 -8.25 5.60
N ASN A 28 16.88 -7.56 5.25
CA ASN A 28 17.68 -6.84 6.22
C ASN A 28 17.47 -5.33 6.09
N ALA A 29 17.45 -4.64 7.23
CA ALA A 29 17.49 -3.20 7.25
C ALA A 29 18.91 -2.68 6.98
N ASP A 30 19.03 -1.69 6.10
CA ASP A 30 20.23 -0.88 5.95
C ASP A 30 19.93 0.54 6.42
N LEU A 31 20.34 0.85 7.65
CA LEU A 31 20.10 2.16 8.26
C LEU A 31 20.89 3.28 7.58
N ASN A 32 21.96 2.97 6.81
CA ASN A 32 22.77 3.98 6.13
C ASN A 32 22.05 4.64 4.96
N ILE A 33 21.09 3.94 4.35
CA ILE A 33 20.30 4.50 3.23
C ILE A 33 19.02 5.22 3.69
N LEU A 34 18.67 5.13 4.98
CA LEU A 34 17.50 5.81 5.54
C LEU A 34 17.79 7.29 5.83
N SER A 35 16.77 8.12 5.69
CA SER A 35 16.86 9.52 6.16
C SER A 35 16.93 9.58 7.70
N ASP A 36 17.35 10.73 8.25
CA ASP A 36 17.40 10.93 9.71
C ASP A 36 16.02 10.72 10.35
N ASP A 37 14.97 11.22 9.73
CA ASP A 37 13.58 11.05 10.20
C ASP A 37 13.15 9.58 10.19
N GLU A 38 13.49 8.83 9.14
CA GLU A 38 13.19 7.40 9.06
C GLU A 38 13.98 6.60 10.11
N ARG A 39 15.25 6.92 10.35
CA ARG A 39 16.05 6.31 11.42
C ARG A 39 15.43 6.58 12.80
N GLN A 40 15.09 7.82 13.07
CA GLN A 40 14.47 8.21 14.34
C GLN A 40 13.12 7.50 14.58
N ARG A 41 12.34 7.31 13.51
CA ARG A 41 11.09 6.53 13.59
C ARG A 41 11.37 5.06 13.79
N ALA A 42 12.36 4.49 13.11
CA ALA A 42 12.76 3.08 13.28
C ALA A 42 13.12 2.75 14.73
N GLU A 43 13.84 3.64 15.42
CA GLU A 43 14.22 3.48 16.84
C GLU A 43 13.00 3.40 17.78
N LYS A 44 11.85 3.96 17.42
CA LYS A 44 10.62 3.95 18.21
C LYS A 44 9.80 2.66 18.04
N HIS A 45 10.09 1.86 17.01
CA HIS A 45 9.40 0.61 16.75
C HIS A 45 10.05 -0.56 17.47
N GLN A 46 9.23 -1.46 18.03
CA GLN A 46 9.72 -2.67 18.72
C GLN A 46 10.30 -3.70 17.74
N SER A 47 9.82 -3.71 16.49
CA SER A 47 10.30 -4.61 15.44
C SER A 47 11.14 -3.85 14.43
N ASN A 48 12.04 -4.58 13.75
CA ASN A 48 12.86 -4.03 12.68
C ASN A 48 12.06 -3.83 11.36
N HIS A 49 10.81 -4.24 11.31
CA HIS A 49 10.00 -4.25 10.08
C HIS A 49 9.84 -2.87 9.43
N TYR A 50 9.74 -1.81 10.26
CA TYR A 50 9.69 -0.45 9.72
C TYR A 50 10.96 -0.11 8.94
N ALA A 51 12.14 -0.35 9.52
CA ALA A 51 13.43 -0.07 8.87
C ALA A 51 13.63 -0.92 7.63
N VAL A 52 13.28 -2.20 7.69
CA VAL A 52 13.31 -3.13 6.54
C VAL A 52 12.42 -2.62 5.42
N MET A 53 11.18 -2.27 5.73
CA MET A 53 10.21 -1.76 4.74
C MET A 53 10.71 -0.49 4.04
N ARG A 54 11.34 0.44 4.81
CA ARG A 54 11.94 1.65 4.26
C ARG A 54 13.17 1.36 3.40
N THR A 55 14.01 0.41 3.83
CA THR A 55 15.17 -0.04 3.05
C THR A 55 14.75 -0.59 1.69
N VAL A 56 13.80 -1.52 1.67
CA VAL A 56 13.29 -2.13 0.43
C VAL A 56 12.64 -1.07 -0.47
N MET A 57 11.79 -0.22 0.10
CA MET A 57 11.16 0.88 -0.64
C MET A 57 12.19 1.79 -1.32
N ARG A 58 13.21 2.26 -0.59
CA ARG A 58 14.27 3.13 -1.13
C ARG A 58 15.10 2.42 -2.21
N SER A 59 15.39 1.13 -2.03
CA SER A 59 16.12 0.34 -3.01
C SER A 59 15.35 0.20 -4.32
N ILE A 60 14.05 -0.12 -4.26
CA ILE A 60 13.19 -0.24 -5.44
C ILE A 60 13.00 1.11 -6.13
N LEU A 61 12.67 2.16 -5.38
CA LEU A 61 12.48 3.52 -5.94
C LEU A 61 13.80 4.07 -6.51
N GLY A 62 14.94 3.80 -5.87
CA GLY A 62 16.26 4.18 -6.38
C GLY A 62 16.57 3.54 -7.73
N GLN A 63 16.30 2.24 -7.89
CA GLN A 63 16.44 1.55 -9.18
C GLN A 63 15.56 2.17 -10.26
N LEU A 64 14.30 2.52 -9.93
CA LEU A 64 13.36 3.15 -10.85
C LEU A 64 13.79 4.55 -11.29
N LEU A 65 14.38 5.30 -10.39
CA LEU A 65 14.80 6.68 -10.62
C LEU A 65 16.26 6.80 -11.11
N HIS A 66 16.97 5.66 -11.18
CA HIS A 66 18.44 5.61 -11.46
C HIS A 66 19.25 6.44 -10.45
N LEU A 67 18.86 6.37 -9.15
CA LEU A 67 19.50 7.04 -8.03
C LEU A 67 20.03 6.02 -7.02
N GLY A 68 20.98 6.44 -6.19
CA GLY A 68 21.31 5.71 -4.98
C GLY A 68 20.12 5.66 -4.02
N PRO A 69 19.89 4.57 -3.26
CA PRO A 69 18.75 4.47 -2.35
C PRO A 69 18.65 5.61 -1.33
N SER A 70 19.78 6.10 -0.84
CA SER A 70 19.84 7.27 0.08
C SER A 70 19.48 8.60 -0.59
N GLU A 71 19.63 8.69 -1.91
CA GLU A 71 19.37 9.90 -2.71
C GLU A 71 17.91 10.02 -3.15
N VAL A 72 17.08 8.98 -2.92
CA VAL A 72 15.67 9.00 -3.30
C VAL A 72 14.95 10.15 -2.56
N PRO A 73 14.39 11.13 -3.29
CA PRO A 73 13.83 12.35 -2.69
C PRO A 73 12.41 12.11 -2.19
N ILE A 74 12.29 11.48 -1.01
CA ILE A 74 10.99 11.19 -0.36
C ILE A 74 10.63 12.34 0.57
N TRP A 75 9.44 12.88 0.37
CA TRP A 75 8.83 13.91 1.20
C TRP A 75 7.57 13.36 1.85
N ILE A 76 7.06 14.05 2.86
CA ILE A 76 5.85 13.64 3.60
C ILE A 76 4.80 14.74 3.45
N GLU A 77 3.60 14.38 3.04
CA GLU A 77 2.43 15.28 3.03
C GLU A 77 1.96 15.58 4.46
N ASP A 78 1.18 16.65 4.63
CA ASP A 78 0.60 17.03 5.93
C ASP A 78 -0.20 15.87 6.57
N GLY A 79 -0.85 15.03 5.74
CA GLY A 79 -1.55 13.81 6.17
C GLY A 79 -0.64 12.62 6.48
N GLY A 80 0.70 12.78 6.39
CA GLY A 80 1.67 11.72 6.70
C GLY A 80 1.96 10.75 5.55
N LYS A 81 1.33 10.89 4.39
CA LYS A 81 1.59 10.07 3.20
C LYS A 81 2.95 10.44 2.60
N PRO A 82 3.87 9.47 2.41
CA PRO A 82 5.12 9.74 1.70
C PRO A 82 4.87 9.86 0.20
N TYR A 83 5.64 10.74 -0.45
CA TYR A 83 5.62 10.94 -1.90
C TYR A 83 7.00 11.27 -2.45
N LEU A 84 7.22 11.07 -3.75
CA LEU A 84 8.46 11.47 -4.44
C LEU A 84 8.40 12.95 -4.81
N ALA A 85 9.46 13.70 -4.51
CA ALA A 85 9.63 15.03 -5.08
C ALA A 85 9.63 14.92 -6.62
N GLY A 86 8.89 15.82 -7.27
CA GLY A 86 8.69 15.76 -8.73
C GLY A 86 7.60 14.81 -9.21
N ARG A 87 7.06 13.94 -8.36
CA ARG A 87 5.91 13.05 -8.61
C ARG A 87 5.98 12.27 -9.94
N ASN A 88 7.18 11.81 -10.28
CA ASN A 88 7.39 10.98 -11.47
C ASN A 88 6.66 9.62 -11.36
N PHE A 89 6.55 9.13 -10.12
CA PHE A 89 5.78 7.97 -9.74
C PHE A 89 5.07 8.26 -8.42
N GLU A 90 3.92 7.65 -8.24
CA GLU A 90 3.21 7.57 -6.98
C GLU A 90 3.52 6.21 -6.35
N PHE A 91 3.59 6.17 -5.02
CA PHE A 91 3.76 4.92 -4.30
C PHE A 91 3.01 4.94 -2.98
N ASN A 92 2.69 3.76 -2.49
CA ASN A 92 2.09 3.57 -1.18
C ASN A 92 2.56 2.26 -0.54
N LEU A 93 2.52 2.20 0.79
CA LEU A 93 3.02 1.09 1.59
C LEU A 93 1.95 0.61 2.56
N SER A 94 1.91 -0.68 2.82
CA SER A 94 1.23 -1.26 3.96
C SER A 94 1.98 -2.49 4.48
N HIS A 95 1.78 -2.86 5.74
CA HIS A 95 2.33 -4.09 6.29
C HIS A 95 1.47 -4.62 7.44
N THR A 96 1.46 -5.94 7.58
CA THR A 96 0.83 -6.65 8.68
C THR A 96 1.73 -7.79 9.14
N GLY A 97 2.20 -7.76 10.40
CA GLY A 97 3.22 -8.70 10.88
C GLY A 97 4.46 -8.69 9.98
N ARG A 98 4.86 -9.86 9.45
CA ARG A 98 6.01 -10.01 8.53
C ARG A 98 5.73 -9.65 7.08
N TYR A 99 4.49 -9.45 6.70
CA TYR A 99 4.09 -9.21 5.30
C TYR A 99 4.06 -7.73 5.00
N GLY A 100 4.92 -7.30 4.07
CA GLY A 100 4.96 -5.96 3.52
C GLY A 100 4.39 -5.91 2.11
N LEU A 101 3.81 -4.78 1.76
CA LEU A 101 3.30 -4.50 0.42
C LEU A 101 3.69 -3.08 0.03
N LEU A 102 4.41 -2.95 -1.10
CA LEU A 102 4.71 -1.67 -1.75
C LEU A 102 4.01 -1.65 -3.10
N ALA A 103 3.22 -0.62 -3.34
CA ALA A 103 2.60 -0.38 -4.64
C ALA A 103 3.22 0.85 -5.30
N ILE A 104 3.48 0.79 -6.62
CA ILE A 104 4.05 1.87 -7.41
C ILE A 104 3.26 2.02 -8.71
N SER A 105 2.96 3.27 -9.10
CA SER A 105 2.24 3.59 -10.33
C SER A 105 2.54 5.00 -10.81
N GLN A 106 2.05 5.37 -11.98
CA GLN A 106 1.94 6.77 -12.42
C GLN A 106 0.65 7.45 -11.93
N LEU A 107 -0.32 6.66 -11.43
CA LEU A 107 -1.55 7.17 -10.84
C LEU A 107 -1.41 7.32 -9.34
N PRO A 108 -2.07 8.30 -8.72
CA PRO A 108 -2.28 8.29 -7.28
C PRO A 108 -2.87 6.94 -6.85
N LEU A 109 -2.36 6.37 -5.77
CA LEU A 109 -2.82 5.08 -5.31
C LEU A 109 -2.72 4.96 -3.78
N GLY A 110 -3.47 4.02 -3.24
CA GLY A 110 -3.35 3.56 -1.87
C GLY A 110 -3.45 2.05 -1.81
N VAL A 111 -2.71 1.43 -0.92
CA VAL A 111 -2.70 -0.02 -0.75
C VAL A 111 -2.83 -0.38 0.72
N ASP A 112 -3.55 -1.45 0.98
CA ASP A 112 -3.61 -2.03 2.32
C ASP A 112 -3.50 -3.55 2.27
N ILE A 113 -2.89 -4.13 3.33
CA ILE A 113 -2.74 -5.57 3.52
C ILE A 113 -2.95 -5.92 4.99
N GLU A 114 -3.76 -6.97 5.22
CA GLU A 114 -4.05 -7.49 6.55
C GLU A 114 -3.92 -9.01 6.60
N ARG A 115 -3.39 -9.50 7.72
CA ARG A 115 -3.39 -10.92 8.03
C ARG A 115 -4.68 -11.29 8.75
N PHE A 116 -5.31 -12.37 8.31
CA PHE A 116 -6.46 -12.90 9.02
C PHE A 116 -6.10 -13.29 10.46
N ARG A 117 -6.87 -12.78 11.41
CA ARG A 117 -6.82 -13.14 12.84
C ARG A 117 -8.20 -12.97 13.43
N PRO A 118 -8.58 -13.79 14.42
CA PRO A 118 -9.85 -13.60 15.11
C PRO A 118 -9.97 -12.18 15.66
N GLN A 119 -11.03 -11.46 15.26
CA GLN A 119 -11.26 -10.08 15.67
C GLN A 119 -12.58 -9.99 16.44
N ALA A 120 -12.50 -10.17 17.76
CA ALA A 120 -13.68 -10.19 18.63
C ALA A 120 -14.53 -8.91 18.53
N ASN A 121 -13.89 -7.76 18.25
CA ASN A 121 -14.54 -6.45 18.22
C ASN A 121 -14.80 -5.93 16.79
N ARG A 122 -14.73 -6.77 15.75
CA ARG A 122 -14.83 -6.33 14.34
C ARG A 122 -16.07 -5.50 14.05
N LEU A 123 -17.25 -5.90 14.54
CA LEU A 123 -18.47 -5.14 14.33
C LEU A 123 -18.46 -3.78 15.04
N ALA A 124 -17.87 -3.70 16.23
CA ALA A 124 -17.70 -2.43 16.92
C ALA A 124 -16.74 -1.50 16.16
N ILE A 125 -15.67 -2.04 15.59
CA ILE A 125 -14.73 -1.30 14.74
C ILE A 125 -15.48 -0.85 13.47
N ALA A 126 -16.14 -1.77 12.76
CA ALA A 126 -16.89 -1.47 11.54
C ALA A 126 -17.91 -0.33 11.76
N LYS A 127 -18.69 -0.40 12.83
CA LYS A 127 -19.72 0.62 13.17
C LYS A 127 -19.15 2.01 13.43
N ARG A 128 -17.86 2.14 13.69
CA ARG A 128 -17.21 3.45 13.93
C ARG A 128 -16.73 4.12 12.65
N VAL A 129 -16.37 3.33 11.63
CA VAL A 129 -15.63 3.88 10.46
C VAL A 129 -16.21 3.45 9.12
N MET A 130 -17.00 2.38 9.06
CA MET A 130 -17.53 1.85 7.80
C MET A 130 -18.93 2.39 7.48
N PRO A 131 -19.29 2.50 6.20
CA PRO A 131 -20.65 2.84 5.81
C PRO A 131 -21.65 1.71 6.15
N LYS A 132 -22.92 2.06 6.27
CA LYS A 132 -23.98 1.14 6.72
C LYS A 132 -24.12 -0.11 5.85
N ASP A 133 -23.94 0.01 4.55
CA ASP A 133 -24.01 -1.09 3.60
C ASP A 133 -22.86 -2.10 3.78
N ALA A 134 -21.64 -1.63 4.09
CA ALA A 134 -20.52 -2.51 4.45
C ALA A 134 -20.80 -3.26 5.75
N ILE A 135 -21.33 -2.58 6.77
CA ILE A 135 -21.74 -3.24 8.03
C ILE A 135 -22.78 -4.31 7.77
N ALA A 136 -23.79 -4.03 6.95
CA ALA A 136 -24.84 -5.00 6.61
C ALA A 136 -24.26 -6.22 5.87
N ARG A 137 -23.27 -6.04 4.97
CA ARG A 137 -22.58 -7.17 4.33
C ARG A 137 -21.83 -8.04 5.32
N ILE A 138 -21.13 -7.42 6.29
CA ILE A 138 -20.41 -8.15 7.35
C ILE A 138 -21.39 -8.94 8.24
N GLU A 139 -22.51 -8.33 8.64
CA GLU A 139 -23.51 -8.96 9.51
C GLU A 139 -24.25 -10.11 8.83
N ALA A 140 -24.45 -10.04 7.51
CA ALA A 140 -25.15 -11.05 6.73
C ALA A 140 -24.25 -12.21 6.24
N ALA A 141 -22.92 -12.06 6.35
CA ALA A 141 -21.98 -13.03 5.80
C ALA A 141 -21.87 -14.29 6.67
N GLU A 142 -21.75 -15.45 6.03
CA GLU A 142 -21.45 -16.73 6.69
C GLU A 142 -20.03 -16.68 7.29
N ASP A 143 -19.03 -16.19 6.53
CA ASP A 143 -17.70 -15.84 7.01
C ASP A 143 -17.58 -14.33 7.20
N SER A 144 -18.05 -13.85 8.34
CA SER A 144 -18.03 -12.42 8.67
C SER A 144 -16.64 -11.87 8.94
N ASP A 145 -15.65 -12.71 9.30
CA ASP A 145 -14.25 -12.27 9.42
C ASP A 145 -13.65 -11.98 8.05
N HIS A 146 -13.85 -12.84 7.07
CA HIS A 146 -13.40 -12.63 5.71
C HIS A 146 -13.96 -11.31 5.12
N VAL A 147 -15.30 -11.13 5.21
CA VAL A 147 -15.95 -9.92 4.69
C VAL A 147 -15.51 -8.68 5.44
N PHE A 148 -15.28 -8.76 6.76
CA PHE A 148 -14.73 -7.64 7.52
C PHE A 148 -13.36 -7.21 6.99
N TYR A 149 -12.41 -8.12 6.78
CA TYR A 149 -11.09 -7.80 6.28
C TYR A 149 -11.13 -7.28 4.83
N GLN A 150 -12.05 -7.79 4.02
CA GLN A 150 -12.28 -7.28 2.67
C GLN A 150 -12.73 -5.81 2.69
N GLU A 151 -13.72 -5.46 3.50
CA GLU A 151 -14.23 -4.10 3.64
C GLU A 151 -13.19 -3.17 4.30
N TRP A 152 -12.43 -3.70 5.27
CA TRP A 152 -11.40 -2.97 5.98
C TRP A 152 -10.25 -2.56 5.06
N THR A 153 -9.66 -3.53 4.34
CA THR A 153 -8.55 -3.24 3.41
C THR A 153 -8.97 -2.32 2.28
N GLN A 154 -10.21 -2.45 1.80
CA GLN A 154 -10.77 -1.52 0.82
C GLN A 154 -10.90 -0.10 1.38
N LEU A 155 -11.40 0.05 2.60
CA LEU A 155 -11.56 1.35 3.27
C LEU A 155 -10.20 2.02 3.47
N GLU A 156 -9.22 1.29 4.05
CA GLU A 156 -7.87 1.77 4.28
C GLU A 156 -7.16 2.17 2.97
N ALA A 157 -7.22 1.32 1.93
CA ALA A 157 -6.61 1.61 0.64
C ALA A 157 -7.18 2.90 0.02
N ARG A 158 -8.48 3.12 0.11
CA ARG A 158 -9.13 4.33 -0.40
C ARG A 158 -8.67 5.58 0.36
N HIS A 159 -8.59 5.53 1.69
CA HIS A 159 -8.11 6.64 2.51
C HIS A 159 -6.62 6.94 2.23
N LYS A 160 -5.78 5.90 2.14
CA LYS A 160 -4.37 6.02 1.78
C LYS A 160 -4.16 6.59 0.37
N CYS A 161 -5.05 6.27 -0.57
CA CYS A 161 -5.01 6.83 -1.92
C CYS A 161 -5.09 8.36 -1.89
N ILE A 162 -5.95 8.91 -1.04
CA ILE A 162 -6.20 10.35 -0.93
C ILE A 162 -5.27 11.03 0.11
N GLY A 163 -4.50 10.26 0.88
CA GLY A 163 -3.66 10.80 1.96
C GLY A 163 -4.47 11.25 3.18
N LYS A 164 -5.61 10.60 3.45
CA LYS A 164 -6.51 10.88 4.58
C LYS A 164 -6.43 9.78 5.64
N GLY A 165 -6.73 10.13 6.89
CA GLY A 165 -6.92 9.15 7.95
C GLY A 165 -8.29 8.46 7.86
N ILE A 166 -8.39 7.25 8.44
CA ILE A 166 -9.62 6.43 8.37
C ILE A 166 -10.85 7.09 9.02
N PHE A 167 -10.66 8.08 9.89
CA PHE A 167 -11.74 8.87 10.51
C PHE A 167 -12.10 10.14 9.72
N ASP A 168 -11.33 10.47 8.70
CA ASP A 168 -11.60 11.62 7.86
C ASP A 168 -12.72 11.30 6.87
N GLN A 169 -13.57 12.28 6.60
CA GLN A 169 -14.53 12.13 5.52
C GLN A 169 -13.83 12.29 4.18
N LEU A 170 -14.07 11.33 3.28
CA LEU A 170 -13.66 11.46 1.90
C LEU A 170 -14.64 12.37 1.16
N ASP A 171 -14.11 13.24 0.30
CA ASP A 171 -14.95 14.04 -0.59
C ASP A 171 -15.74 13.10 -1.52
N PRO A 172 -17.07 13.09 -1.49
CA PRO A 172 -17.90 12.24 -2.34
C PRO A 172 -17.73 12.51 -3.83
N ALA A 173 -17.18 13.66 -4.22
CA ALA A 173 -16.86 13.97 -5.61
C ALA A 173 -15.62 13.19 -6.12
N ILE A 174 -14.80 12.62 -5.23
CA ILE A 174 -13.65 11.81 -5.61
C ILE A 174 -14.11 10.38 -5.86
N GLU A 175 -14.26 10.02 -7.13
CA GLU A 175 -14.57 8.65 -7.52
C GLU A 175 -13.30 7.79 -7.49
N LEU A 176 -13.29 6.76 -6.65
CA LEU A 176 -12.23 5.77 -6.54
C LEU A 176 -12.68 4.42 -7.06
N GLN A 177 -11.78 3.76 -7.80
CA GLN A 177 -11.84 2.34 -8.13
C GLN A 177 -10.88 1.58 -7.23
N TYR A 178 -11.11 0.28 -7.08
CA TYR A 178 -10.25 -0.60 -6.30
C TYR A 178 -10.27 -2.03 -6.85
N ALA A 179 -9.26 -2.80 -6.46
CA ALA A 179 -9.19 -4.23 -6.71
C ALA A 179 -8.69 -4.96 -5.47
N GLN A 180 -9.32 -6.11 -5.19
CA GLN A 180 -8.76 -7.07 -4.25
C GLN A 180 -7.51 -7.70 -4.84
N LEU A 181 -6.50 -7.94 -4.03
CA LEU A 181 -5.21 -8.46 -4.46
C LEU A 181 -5.17 -9.99 -4.39
N GLU A 182 -4.47 -10.60 -5.35
CA GLU A 182 -4.14 -12.03 -5.32
C GLU A 182 -2.98 -12.26 -4.35
N LEU A 183 -3.31 -12.73 -3.16
CA LEU A 183 -2.37 -12.94 -2.04
C LEU A 183 -2.54 -14.36 -1.47
N PRO A 184 -1.57 -14.87 -0.69
CA PRO A 184 -1.75 -16.09 0.11
C PRO A 184 -3.02 -16.07 0.94
N SER A 185 -3.64 -17.24 1.15
CA SER A 185 -4.98 -17.37 1.76
C SER A 185 -5.10 -16.83 3.19
N GLU A 186 -3.98 -16.65 3.90
CA GLU A 186 -3.92 -16.03 5.23
C GLU A 186 -3.92 -14.49 5.21
N LEU A 187 -3.94 -13.89 4.02
CA LEU A 187 -3.86 -12.44 3.82
C LEU A 187 -5.09 -11.93 3.06
N MET A 188 -5.45 -10.69 3.33
CA MET A 188 -6.37 -9.88 2.54
C MET A 188 -5.65 -8.59 2.16
N GLY A 189 -5.81 -8.15 0.92
CA GLY A 189 -5.24 -6.87 0.49
C GLY A 189 -6.07 -6.21 -0.59
N CYS A 190 -5.97 -4.90 -0.64
CA CYS A 190 -6.68 -4.07 -1.60
C CYS A 190 -5.78 -2.95 -2.11
N VAL A 191 -5.92 -2.62 -3.39
CA VAL A 191 -5.34 -1.42 -3.99
C VAL A 191 -6.46 -0.53 -4.50
N ALA A 192 -6.35 0.79 -4.27
CA ALA A 192 -7.31 1.80 -4.74
C ALA A 192 -6.61 2.89 -5.54
N TRP A 193 -7.31 3.45 -6.54
CA TRP A 193 -6.86 4.53 -7.41
C TRP A 193 -8.03 5.41 -7.85
N PRO A 194 -7.80 6.66 -8.31
CA PRO A 194 -8.85 7.50 -8.90
C PRO A 194 -9.43 6.84 -10.13
N ARG A 195 -10.74 6.99 -10.34
CA ARG A 195 -11.45 6.40 -11.48
C ARG A 195 -10.78 6.75 -12.80
N GLN A 196 -10.54 5.72 -13.61
CA GLN A 196 -9.96 5.80 -14.93
C GLN A 196 -10.90 5.16 -15.97
N PRO A 197 -10.81 5.56 -17.26
CA PRO A 197 -11.56 4.91 -18.33
C PRO A 197 -11.20 3.44 -18.50
N THR A 198 -9.94 3.07 -18.24
CA THR A 198 -9.43 1.70 -18.29
C THR A 198 -8.90 1.28 -16.93
N VAL A 199 -9.13 0.03 -16.56
CA VAL A 199 -8.59 -0.54 -15.32
C VAL A 199 -7.09 -0.76 -15.49
N PRO A 200 -6.24 -0.28 -14.57
CA PRO A 200 -4.81 -0.51 -14.63
C PRO A 200 -4.47 -2.01 -14.57
N LYS A 201 -3.41 -2.40 -15.26
CA LYS A 201 -2.85 -3.76 -15.14
C LYS A 201 -2.11 -3.89 -13.82
N LEU A 202 -2.39 -4.95 -13.07
CA LEU A 202 -1.67 -5.28 -11.84
C LEU A 202 -0.51 -6.23 -12.17
N ALA A 203 0.70 -5.86 -11.76
CA ALA A 203 1.89 -6.70 -11.91
C ALA A 203 2.45 -7.04 -10.53
N TYR A 204 2.60 -8.33 -10.24
CA TYR A 204 3.04 -8.84 -8.93
C TYR A 204 4.52 -9.21 -8.96
N HIS A 205 5.27 -8.74 -7.97
CA HIS A 205 6.69 -8.99 -7.79
C HIS A 205 6.94 -9.52 -6.37
N MET A 206 7.74 -10.58 -6.26
CA MET A 206 8.23 -11.06 -4.97
C MET A 206 9.61 -10.46 -4.71
N VAL A 207 9.80 -9.84 -3.55
CA VAL A 207 11.11 -9.37 -3.10
C VAL A 207 11.77 -10.48 -2.31
N THR A 208 12.83 -11.06 -2.90
CA THR A 208 13.63 -12.15 -2.33
C THR A 208 14.98 -11.67 -1.83
#